data_70ae53aec1407fd48c3514906c81871a
#
_entry.id   70ae53aec1407fd48c3514906c81871a
#
_cell.length_a   1.000
_cell.length_b   1.000
_cell.length_c   1.000
_cell.angle_alpha   90.00
_cell.angle_beta   90.00
_cell.angle_gamma   90.00
#
_symmetry.space_group_name_H-M   'P 1'
#
loop_
_entity.id
_entity.type
_entity.pdbx_description
1 polymer ?
#
loop_
_entity_poly.entity_id
_entity_poly.type
_entity_poly.pdbx_seq_one_letter_code
_entity_poly.pdbx_strand_id
1 'polypeptide(L)'
;MLYFENDYCEGAHPAILQKLVETNFEKVSGYGTDPYCASAKEKIRAACACPEADVFFISGGTQANAVVIGSMLHRWEGVLAATTGHVAAHEAGAIEFTGHKVLSLPHTNGKVAAKDVENFCKTFYADANMDHLVFPGMVYISHPSEYGTLYTKAELEALSAVCHTYHMPLFMDGARLGYGLVSEGTDVTLADIARLTDVFYIGGTKVGALCGEAVVFLHGAPAHFMTMVKQQGALLAKGRLMGLQFDVLFTDGLYTEISKNAIETAAVLKKGLAEKGYQFFMDSPTNQIFVVFPNAQLEALEGKAKFGFWEKFDNSHTVVRIATSWATRMEEAQQLLALL
;
A
#
# COMPACT_ATOMS: atom_id res chain seq x y z
N MET A 1 16.55 -4.72 -22.02
CA MET A 1 15.60 -3.64 -21.66
C MET A 1 15.56 -3.54 -20.14
N LEU A 2 15.72 -2.34 -19.59
CA LEU A 2 15.62 -2.08 -18.16
C LEU A 2 14.16 -1.79 -17.78
N TYR A 3 13.67 -2.38 -16.68
CA TYR A 3 12.28 -2.23 -16.24
C TYR A 3 12.24 -1.48 -14.91
N PHE A 4 11.72 -0.24 -14.95
CA PHE A 4 11.49 0.63 -13.80
C PHE A 4 10.06 1.19 -13.80
N GLU A 5 9.14 0.53 -14.52
CA GLU A 5 7.75 0.96 -14.69
C GLU A 5 6.95 0.84 -13.40
N ASN A 6 7.18 -0.24 -12.66
CA ASN A 6 6.51 -0.51 -11.38
C ASN A 6 7.35 -1.46 -10.51
N ASP A 7 6.92 -1.67 -9.27
CA ASP A 7 7.60 -2.48 -8.27
C ASP A 7 6.96 -3.88 -8.08
N TYR A 8 6.31 -4.39 -9.13
CA TYR A 8 5.70 -5.72 -9.20
C TYR A 8 5.92 -6.39 -10.56
N CYS A 9 7.08 -6.13 -11.19
CA CYS A 9 7.47 -6.76 -12.46
C CYS A 9 8.00 -8.18 -12.27
N GLU A 10 8.59 -8.47 -11.12
CA GLU A 10 9.22 -9.75 -10.80
C GLU A 10 8.22 -10.74 -10.19
N GLY A 11 8.65 -12.00 -10.07
CA GLY A 11 7.92 -13.04 -9.35
C GLY A 11 8.07 -12.92 -7.82
N ALA A 12 8.11 -14.06 -7.12
CA ALA A 12 8.34 -14.06 -5.69
C ALA A 12 9.81 -14.20 -5.32
N HIS A 13 10.13 -13.82 -4.08
CA HIS A 13 11.42 -14.10 -3.47
C HIS A 13 11.74 -15.60 -3.52
N PRO A 14 12.99 -16.01 -3.84
CA PRO A 14 13.36 -17.43 -4.00
C PRO A 14 12.99 -18.32 -2.82
N ALA A 15 13.09 -17.82 -1.57
CA ALA A 15 12.70 -18.59 -0.38
C ALA A 15 11.20 -18.95 -0.37
N ILE A 16 10.32 -18.09 -0.92
CA ILE A 16 8.90 -18.39 -1.08
C ILE A 16 8.70 -19.52 -2.10
N LEU A 17 9.34 -19.40 -3.27
CA LEU A 17 9.25 -20.42 -4.33
C LEU A 17 9.76 -21.77 -3.82
N GLN A 18 10.88 -21.79 -3.12
CA GLN A 18 11.44 -22.97 -2.50
C GLN A 18 10.44 -23.61 -1.52
N LYS A 19 9.83 -22.81 -0.65
CA LYS A 19 8.85 -23.31 0.33
C LYS A 19 7.59 -23.85 -0.33
N LEU A 20 7.12 -23.22 -1.42
CA LEU A 20 6.00 -23.72 -2.21
C LEU A 20 6.30 -25.09 -2.82
N VAL A 21 7.52 -25.30 -3.35
CA VAL A 21 7.96 -26.58 -3.92
C VAL A 21 8.05 -27.66 -2.83
N GLU A 22 8.71 -27.36 -1.71
CA GLU A 22 8.89 -28.29 -0.59
C GLU A 22 7.56 -28.81 -0.03
N THR A 23 6.55 -27.95 0.04
CA THR A 23 5.27 -28.26 0.67
C THR A 23 4.17 -28.68 -0.33
N ASN A 24 4.51 -28.78 -1.64
CA ASN A 24 3.50 -28.95 -2.71
C ASN A 24 2.60 -30.16 -2.53
N PHE A 25 3.11 -31.27 -1.98
CA PHE A 25 2.35 -32.50 -1.80
C PHE A 25 1.74 -32.66 -0.40
N GLU A 26 1.95 -31.69 0.49
CA GLU A 26 1.32 -31.72 1.82
C GLU A 26 -0.19 -31.53 1.70
N LYS A 27 -0.93 -32.35 2.45
CA LYS A 27 -2.39 -32.26 2.57
C LYS A 27 -2.71 -31.41 3.80
N VAL A 28 -3.20 -30.21 3.59
CA VAL A 28 -3.58 -29.27 4.64
C VAL A 28 -5.00 -28.73 4.43
N SER A 29 -5.60 -28.17 5.48
CA SER A 29 -6.92 -27.54 5.40
C SER A 29 -6.94 -26.39 4.39
N GLY A 30 -8.09 -26.15 3.78
CA GLY A 30 -8.28 -25.06 2.83
C GLY A 30 -8.70 -23.75 3.48
N TYR A 31 -8.94 -22.74 2.65
CA TYR A 31 -9.53 -21.45 3.00
C TYR A 31 -8.81 -20.67 4.10
N GLY A 32 -7.47 -20.84 4.21
CA GLY A 32 -6.64 -20.10 5.18
C GLY A 32 -6.69 -20.63 6.61
N THR A 33 -7.17 -21.89 6.81
CA THR A 33 -7.17 -22.56 8.11
C THR A 33 -6.02 -23.58 8.28
N ASP A 34 -5.03 -23.50 7.39
CA ASP A 34 -3.84 -24.34 7.37
C ASP A 34 -2.76 -23.85 8.34
N PRO A 35 -1.75 -24.70 8.68
CA PRO A 35 -0.69 -24.34 9.62
C PRO A 35 0.19 -23.16 9.17
N TYR A 36 0.37 -22.96 7.86
CA TYR A 36 1.18 -21.85 7.33
C TYR A 36 0.48 -20.51 7.55
N CYS A 37 -0.83 -20.46 7.28
CA CYS A 37 -1.64 -19.29 7.61
C CYS A 37 -1.64 -19.01 9.10
N ALA A 38 -1.74 -20.03 9.95
CA ALA A 38 -1.69 -19.85 11.40
C ALA A 38 -0.34 -19.29 11.85
N SER A 39 0.77 -19.88 11.39
CA SER A 39 2.13 -19.40 11.70
C SER A 39 2.36 -17.96 11.23
N ALA A 40 1.95 -17.62 10.00
CA ALA A 40 2.07 -16.27 9.46
C ALA A 40 1.32 -15.24 10.31
N LYS A 41 0.09 -15.56 10.74
CA LYS A 41 -0.70 -14.69 11.61
C LYS A 41 -0.01 -14.41 12.93
N GLU A 42 0.56 -15.43 13.58
CA GLU A 42 1.31 -15.26 14.84
C GLU A 42 2.55 -14.36 14.65
N LYS A 43 3.31 -14.58 13.59
CA LYS A 43 4.48 -13.74 13.27
C LYS A 43 4.10 -12.28 13.01
N ILE A 44 3.01 -12.03 12.28
CA ILE A 44 2.49 -10.68 12.03
C ILE A 44 2.04 -10.03 13.33
N ARG A 45 1.25 -10.74 14.18
CA ARG A 45 0.85 -10.24 15.49
C ARG A 45 2.05 -9.85 16.35
N ALA A 46 3.08 -10.69 16.38
CA ALA A 46 4.32 -10.41 17.11
C ALA A 46 5.03 -9.17 16.55
N ALA A 47 5.16 -9.04 15.23
CA ALA A 47 5.79 -7.90 14.59
C ALA A 47 5.03 -6.58 14.83
N CYS A 48 3.71 -6.64 14.92
CA CYS A 48 2.84 -5.50 15.21
C CYS A 48 2.70 -5.21 16.71
N ALA A 49 3.27 -6.04 17.59
CA ALA A 49 3.07 -5.98 19.04
C ALA A 49 1.57 -5.99 19.44
N CYS A 50 0.72 -6.68 18.68
CA CYS A 50 -0.72 -6.73 18.86
C CYS A 50 -1.23 -8.21 18.84
N PRO A 51 -1.12 -8.95 19.96
CA PRO A 51 -1.43 -10.38 20.03
C PRO A 51 -2.91 -10.69 19.75
N GLU A 52 -3.82 -9.75 20.01
CA GLU A 52 -5.26 -9.94 19.85
C GLU A 52 -5.78 -9.57 18.44
N ALA A 53 -4.91 -9.09 17.54
CA ALA A 53 -5.33 -8.68 16.21
C ALA A 53 -5.86 -9.84 15.38
N ASP A 54 -6.94 -9.61 14.63
CA ASP A 54 -7.41 -10.52 13.61
C ASP A 54 -6.65 -10.29 12.30
N VAL A 55 -6.06 -11.36 11.75
CA VAL A 55 -5.27 -11.29 10.51
C VAL A 55 -5.90 -12.15 9.43
N PHE A 56 -6.08 -11.56 8.22
CA PHE A 56 -6.63 -12.23 7.04
C PHE A 56 -5.75 -11.99 5.83
N PHE A 57 -5.64 -12.98 4.94
CA PHE A 57 -4.87 -12.86 3.71
C PHE A 57 -5.81 -12.70 2.52
N ILE A 58 -5.62 -11.61 1.76
CA ILE A 58 -6.41 -11.24 0.58
C ILE A 58 -5.47 -11.19 -0.63
N SER A 59 -5.97 -11.49 -1.83
CA SER A 59 -5.12 -11.73 -3.00
C SER A 59 -4.46 -10.49 -3.62
N GLY A 60 -4.93 -9.29 -3.31
CA GLY A 60 -4.38 -8.03 -3.83
C GLY A 60 -5.00 -6.80 -3.18
N GLY A 61 -4.33 -5.64 -3.33
CA GLY A 61 -4.68 -4.39 -2.65
C GLY A 61 -6.09 -3.89 -2.97
N THR A 62 -6.48 -3.80 -4.25
CA THR A 62 -7.82 -3.37 -4.65
C THR A 62 -8.90 -4.25 -4.03
N GLN A 63 -8.68 -5.56 -3.99
CA GLN A 63 -9.64 -6.48 -3.37
C GLN A 63 -9.65 -6.33 -1.84
N ALA A 64 -8.49 -6.10 -1.20
CA ALA A 64 -8.42 -5.81 0.23
C ALA A 64 -9.18 -4.53 0.57
N ASN A 65 -8.98 -3.45 -0.18
CA ASN A 65 -9.70 -2.19 -0.02
C ASN A 65 -11.22 -2.38 -0.14
N ALA A 66 -11.67 -3.06 -1.20
CA ALA A 66 -13.09 -3.31 -1.43
C ALA A 66 -13.74 -4.16 -0.32
N VAL A 67 -13.05 -5.22 0.15
CA VAL A 67 -13.59 -6.09 1.21
C VAL A 67 -13.61 -5.38 2.57
N VAL A 68 -12.54 -4.65 2.92
CA VAL A 68 -12.46 -3.92 4.19
C VAL A 68 -13.51 -2.82 4.23
N ILE A 69 -13.52 -1.92 3.25
CA ILE A 69 -14.47 -0.79 3.19
C ILE A 69 -15.90 -1.30 3.14
N GLY A 70 -16.20 -2.26 2.25
CA GLY A 70 -17.55 -2.83 2.10
C GLY A 70 -18.05 -3.62 3.30
N SER A 71 -17.15 -4.10 4.20
CA SER A 71 -17.54 -4.82 5.42
C SER A 71 -17.66 -3.94 6.65
N MET A 72 -16.99 -2.79 6.68
CA MET A 72 -16.96 -1.91 7.85
C MET A 72 -17.97 -0.77 7.77
N LEU A 73 -18.35 -0.34 6.56
CA LEU A 73 -19.25 0.79 6.38
C LEU A 73 -20.72 0.37 6.32
N HIS A 74 -21.57 1.21 6.86
CA HIS A 74 -23.01 1.13 6.64
C HIS A 74 -23.39 1.66 5.26
N ARG A 75 -24.55 1.22 4.72
CA ARG A 75 -25.00 1.56 3.36
C ARG A 75 -25.09 3.06 3.04
N TRP A 76 -25.25 3.90 4.05
CA TRP A 76 -25.33 5.36 3.92
C TRP A 76 -23.99 6.05 4.11
N GLU A 77 -22.92 5.31 4.36
CA GLU A 77 -21.60 5.83 4.63
C GLU A 77 -20.68 5.75 3.43
N GLY A 78 -19.74 6.67 3.38
CA GLY A 78 -18.64 6.71 2.43
C GLY A 78 -17.29 6.80 3.12
N VAL A 79 -16.23 6.60 2.37
CA VAL A 79 -14.85 6.65 2.83
C VAL A 79 -14.17 7.96 2.44
N LEU A 80 -13.62 8.69 3.40
CA LEU A 80 -12.80 9.89 3.18
C LEU A 80 -11.41 9.47 2.73
N ALA A 81 -10.95 10.00 1.61
CA ALA A 81 -9.62 9.72 1.06
C ALA A 81 -9.05 10.94 0.34
N ALA A 82 -7.72 11.02 0.19
CA ALA A 82 -7.10 12.00 -0.68
C ALA A 82 -7.64 11.86 -2.12
N THR A 83 -7.75 12.98 -2.87
CA THR A 83 -8.12 12.93 -4.31
C THR A 83 -7.16 12.06 -5.12
N THR A 84 -5.92 11.88 -4.66
CA THR A 84 -4.90 11.01 -5.24
C THR A 84 -4.83 9.63 -4.60
N GLY A 85 -5.63 9.38 -3.54
CA GLY A 85 -5.65 8.09 -2.86
C GLY A 85 -6.02 6.96 -3.83
N HIS A 86 -5.42 5.79 -3.63
CA HIS A 86 -5.57 4.68 -4.58
C HIS A 86 -7.04 4.32 -4.84
N VAL A 87 -7.86 4.29 -3.78
CA VAL A 87 -9.31 4.04 -3.88
C VAL A 87 -10.09 5.11 -4.67
N ALA A 88 -9.58 6.35 -4.73
CA ALA A 88 -10.20 7.44 -5.45
C ALA A 88 -9.80 7.48 -6.94
N ALA A 89 -8.54 7.12 -7.26
CA ALA A 89 -7.94 7.41 -8.56
C ALA A 89 -7.56 6.16 -9.39
N HIS A 90 -7.27 5.01 -8.75
CA HIS A 90 -6.60 3.88 -9.41
C HIS A 90 -7.29 2.53 -9.27
N GLU A 91 -8.56 2.47 -8.82
CA GLU A 91 -9.29 1.21 -8.62
C GLU A 91 -10.53 1.05 -9.50
N ALA A 92 -10.65 1.87 -10.55
CA ALA A 92 -11.75 1.77 -11.53
C ALA A 92 -13.15 1.73 -10.91
N GLY A 93 -13.38 2.44 -9.80
CA GLY A 93 -14.66 2.47 -9.10
C GLY A 93 -14.94 1.20 -8.26
N ALA A 94 -13.91 0.47 -7.83
CA ALA A 94 -14.11 -0.75 -7.03
C ALA A 94 -14.82 -0.48 -5.70
N ILE A 95 -14.62 0.68 -5.09
CA ILE A 95 -15.30 1.06 -3.85
C ILE A 95 -16.77 1.40 -4.13
N GLU A 96 -17.05 2.16 -5.18
CA GLU A 96 -18.42 2.47 -5.62
C GLU A 96 -19.18 1.20 -6.00
N PHE A 97 -18.49 0.21 -6.55
CA PHE A 97 -19.07 -1.10 -6.85
C PHE A 97 -19.51 -1.87 -5.58
N THR A 98 -18.89 -1.61 -4.43
CA THR A 98 -19.37 -2.15 -3.13
C THR A 98 -20.60 -1.43 -2.59
N GLY A 99 -21.02 -0.34 -3.21
CA GLY A 99 -22.15 0.48 -2.80
C GLY A 99 -21.77 1.70 -1.93
N HIS A 100 -20.48 1.98 -1.78
CA HIS A 100 -19.97 3.10 -0.98
C HIS A 100 -19.35 4.17 -1.86
N LYS A 101 -19.47 5.42 -1.44
CA LYS A 101 -18.88 6.56 -2.15
C LYS A 101 -17.51 6.89 -1.59
N VAL A 102 -16.55 7.19 -2.46
CA VAL A 102 -15.31 7.84 -2.05
C VAL A 102 -15.57 9.35 -1.90
N LEU A 103 -15.35 9.87 -0.71
CA LEU A 103 -15.49 11.28 -0.34
C LEU A 103 -14.10 11.92 -0.39
N SER A 104 -13.79 12.58 -1.49
CA SER A 104 -12.46 13.12 -1.77
C SER A 104 -12.12 14.32 -0.89
N LEU A 105 -10.94 14.28 -0.27
CA LEU A 105 -10.34 15.36 0.49
C LEU A 105 -9.15 15.99 -0.25
N PRO A 106 -8.84 17.27 0.00
CA PRO A 106 -7.58 17.85 -0.44
C PRO A 106 -6.40 17.11 0.17
N HIS A 107 -5.24 17.22 -0.47
CA HIS A 107 -4.01 16.60 0.02
C HIS A 107 -2.81 17.52 -0.12
N THR A 108 -1.77 17.25 0.66
CA THR A 108 -0.43 17.81 0.46
C THR A 108 0.52 16.67 0.18
N ASN A 109 1.06 16.63 -1.04
CA ASN A 109 1.96 15.56 -1.48
C ASN A 109 1.40 14.15 -1.25
N GLY A 110 0.11 13.93 -1.57
CA GLY A 110 -0.58 12.66 -1.41
C GLY A 110 -1.09 12.36 0.01
N LYS A 111 -0.80 13.19 0.99
CA LYS A 111 -1.24 13.00 2.39
C LYS A 111 -2.46 13.83 2.73
N VAL A 112 -3.44 13.23 3.39
CA VAL A 112 -4.59 13.91 4.02
C VAL A 112 -4.13 14.45 5.38
N ALA A 113 -4.44 15.71 5.66
CA ALA A 113 -4.19 16.27 6.99
C ALA A 113 -5.38 16.04 7.94
N ALA A 114 -5.11 15.82 9.22
CA ALA A 114 -6.15 15.67 10.24
C ALA A 114 -7.12 16.86 10.27
N LYS A 115 -6.61 18.09 10.03
CA LYS A 115 -7.42 19.29 9.93
C LYS A 115 -8.44 19.26 8.79
N ASP A 116 -8.09 18.62 7.65
CA ASP A 116 -9.01 18.55 6.52
C ASP A 116 -10.14 17.56 6.78
N VAL A 117 -9.84 16.44 7.46
CA VAL A 117 -10.85 15.50 7.97
C VAL A 117 -11.77 16.21 8.97
N GLU A 118 -11.20 16.93 9.94
CA GLU A 118 -11.97 17.68 10.95
C GLU A 118 -12.88 18.73 10.30
N ASN A 119 -12.35 19.50 9.35
CA ASN A 119 -13.12 20.53 8.65
C ASN A 119 -14.27 19.93 7.83
N PHE A 120 -14.02 18.81 7.15
CA PHE A 120 -15.06 18.08 6.43
C PHE A 120 -16.19 17.65 7.37
N CYS A 121 -15.85 17.00 8.50
CA CYS A 121 -16.83 16.54 9.46
C CYS A 121 -17.59 17.72 10.11
N LYS A 122 -16.91 18.81 10.52
CA LYS A 122 -17.57 20.00 11.05
C LYS A 122 -18.57 20.60 10.06
N THR A 123 -18.20 20.69 8.79
CA THR A 123 -19.08 21.22 7.73
C THR A 123 -20.27 20.30 7.53
N PHE A 124 -20.02 18.98 7.44
CA PHE A 124 -21.06 17.98 7.25
C PHE A 124 -22.11 17.99 8.37
N TYR A 125 -21.66 17.93 9.64
CA TYR A 125 -22.56 17.87 10.79
C TYR A 125 -23.23 19.21 11.13
N ALA A 126 -22.75 20.34 10.57
CA ALA A 126 -23.41 21.65 10.66
C ALA A 126 -24.47 21.87 9.56
N ASP A 127 -24.53 21.01 8.54
CA ASP A 127 -25.48 21.13 7.45
C ASP A 127 -26.88 20.64 7.88
N ALA A 128 -27.86 21.51 7.81
CA ALA A 128 -29.26 21.14 8.12
C ALA A 128 -29.85 20.08 7.17
N ASN A 129 -29.19 19.84 6.03
CA ASN A 129 -29.59 18.84 5.04
C ASN A 129 -28.71 17.59 5.04
N MET A 130 -27.92 17.34 6.09
CA MET A 130 -26.97 16.22 6.15
C MET A 130 -27.63 14.87 5.87
N ASP A 131 -28.91 14.68 6.20
CA ASP A 131 -29.67 13.45 5.94
C ASP A 131 -29.87 13.17 4.41
N HIS A 132 -29.59 14.15 3.55
CA HIS A 132 -29.59 13.98 2.09
C HIS A 132 -28.18 13.71 1.52
N LEU A 133 -27.15 13.66 2.37
CA LEU A 133 -25.76 13.49 1.98
C LEU A 133 -25.24 12.10 2.38
N VAL A 134 -24.14 11.69 1.77
CA VAL A 134 -23.43 10.47 2.18
C VAL A 134 -22.64 10.79 3.46
N PHE A 135 -22.88 10.02 4.53
CA PHE A 135 -22.21 10.20 5.80
C PHE A 135 -20.71 9.81 5.72
N PRO A 136 -19.82 10.57 6.33
CA PRO A 136 -18.43 10.14 6.50
C PRO A 136 -18.39 8.97 7.50
N GLY A 137 -17.92 7.81 7.06
CA GLY A 137 -17.90 6.59 7.87
C GLY A 137 -16.52 6.00 8.11
N MET A 138 -15.50 6.43 7.36
CA MET A 138 -14.13 5.91 7.49
C MET A 138 -13.15 6.93 6.92
N VAL A 139 -11.93 6.97 7.44
CA VAL A 139 -10.79 7.66 6.81
C VAL A 139 -9.83 6.62 6.25
N TYR A 140 -9.49 6.75 4.96
CA TYR A 140 -8.51 5.93 4.27
C TYR A 140 -7.27 6.76 3.95
N ILE A 141 -6.11 6.18 4.24
CA ILE A 141 -4.80 6.74 3.87
C ILE A 141 -3.90 5.65 3.30
N SER A 142 -2.98 6.02 2.41
CA SER A 142 -1.90 5.13 1.96
C SER A 142 -0.58 5.48 2.66
N HIS A 143 0.15 4.47 3.13
CA HIS A 143 1.47 4.68 3.74
C HIS A 143 2.48 3.62 3.26
N PRO A 144 3.49 4.04 2.46
CA PRO A 144 3.69 5.36 1.83
C PRO A 144 2.52 5.80 0.94
N SER A 145 2.35 7.11 0.78
CA SER A 145 1.34 7.64 -0.15
C SER A 145 1.66 7.25 -1.61
N GLU A 146 0.74 7.51 -2.54
CA GLU A 146 0.93 7.27 -3.97
C GLU A 146 2.12 8.06 -4.54
N TYR A 147 2.46 9.19 -3.93
CA TYR A 147 3.66 9.99 -4.22
C TYR A 147 4.93 9.51 -3.49
N GLY A 148 4.85 8.41 -2.75
CA GLY A 148 5.98 7.88 -1.97
C GLY A 148 6.32 8.70 -0.73
N THR A 149 5.47 9.62 -0.29
CA THR A 149 5.68 10.40 0.93
C THR A 149 5.26 9.60 2.17
N LEU A 150 5.86 9.92 3.30
CA LEU A 150 5.62 9.22 4.57
C LEU A 150 4.79 10.10 5.51
N TYR A 151 3.82 9.49 6.18
CA TYR A 151 3.21 10.08 7.37
C TYR A 151 4.20 9.97 8.53
N THR A 152 4.40 11.07 9.26
CA THR A 152 5.12 11.04 10.53
C THR A 152 4.23 10.45 11.61
N LYS A 153 4.83 10.00 12.71
CA LYS A 153 4.07 9.52 13.88
C LYS A 153 3.10 10.58 14.39
N ALA A 154 3.52 11.84 14.46
CA ALA A 154 2.67 12.96 14.89
C ALA A 154 1.47 13.19 13.94
N GLU A 155 1.66 13.05 12.63
CA GLU A 155 0.55 13.15 11.67
C GLU A 155 -0.45 11.99 11.84
N LEU A 156 0.03 10.77 12.07
CA LEU A 156 -0.83 9.61 12.33
C LEU A 156 -1.57 9.75 13.68
N GLU A 157 -0.91 10.23 14.71
CA GLU A 157 -1.55 10.52 16.01
C GLU A 157 -2.68 11.55 15.89
N ALA A 158 -2.44 12.60 15.11
CA ALA A 158 -3.46 13.62 14.85
C ALA A 158 -4.64 13.07 14.05
N LEU A 159 -4.38 12.24 13.01
CA LEU A 159 -5.44 11.57 12.23
C LEU A 159 -6.24 10.60 13.09
N SER A 160 -5.58 9.75 13.88
CA SER A 160 -6.22 8.83 14.80
C SER A 160 -7.14 9.57 15.78
N ALA A 161 -6.65 10.66 16.38
CA ALA A 161 -7.44 11.46 17.32
C ALA A 161 -8.71 12.06 16.69
N VAL A 162 -8.62 12.58 15.47
CA VAL A 162 -9.78 13.09 14.73
C VAL A 162 -10.75 11.96 14.37
N CYS A 163 -10.25 10.84 13.89
CA CYS A 163 -11.07 9.66 13.59
C CYS A 163 -11.85 9.20 14.82
N HIS A 164 -11.20 9.09 15.98
CA HIS A 164 -11.86 8.73 17.23
C HIS A 164 -12.92 9.76 17.65
N THR A 165 -12.66 11.06 17.46
CA THR A 165 -13.61 12.13 17.80
C THR A 165 -14.93 12.00 17.02
N TYR A 166 -14.85 11.54 15.76
CA TYR A 166 -16.03 11.39 14.89
C TYR A 166 -16.48 9.92 14.76
N HIS A 167 -15.95 9.01 15.57
CA HIS A 167 -16.28 7.58 15.57
C HIS A 167 -16.08 6.89 14.21
N MET A 168 -15.09 7.32 13.45
CA MET A 168 -14.71 6.72 12.18
C MET A 168 -13.46 5.87 12.34
N PRO A 169 -13.40 4.64 11.81
CA PRO A 169 -12.15 3.90 11.75
C PRO A 169 -11.13 4.59 10.82
N LEU A 170 -9.86 4.52 11.20
CA LEU A 170 -8.71 4.87 10.35
C LEU A 170 -8.19 3.60 9.67
N PHE A 171 -8.35 3.53 8.35
CA PHE A 171 -7.84 2.46 7.51
C PHE A 171 -6.57 2.88 6.77
N MET A 172 -5.48 2.12 6.94
CA MET A 172 -4.21 2.37 6.26
C MET A 172 -3.94 1.30 5.19
N ASP A 173 -3.84 1.76 3.94
CA ASP A 173 -3.31 0.99 2.82
C ASP A 173 -1.79 0.92 2.92
N GLY A 174 -1.28 -0.27 3.15
CA GLY A 174 0.13 -0.56 3.28
C GLY A 174 0.72 -1.32 2.08
N ALA A 175 0.23 -1.07 0.85
CA ALA A 175 0.70 -1.77 -0.35
C ALA A 175 2.22 -1.74 -0.54
N ARG A 176 2.89 -0.69 -0.05
CA ARG A 176 4.35 -0.50 -0.05
C ARG A 176 4.92 -0.35 1.36
N LEU A 177 4.23 -0.89 2.35
CA LEU A 177 4.57 -0.68 3.76
C LEU A 177 6.00 -1.08 4.09
N GLY A 178 6.49 -2.19 3.56
CA GLY A 178 7.88 -2.64 3.76
C GLY A 178 8.89 -1.55 3.36
N TYR A 179 8.69 -0.90 2.24
CA TYR A 179 9.56 0.19 1.79
C TYR A 179 9.45 1.43 2.69
N GLY A 180 8.25 1.78 3.13
CA GLY A 180 8.04 2.89 4.06
C GLY A 180 8.74 2.69 5.40
N LEU A 181 8.69 1.47 5.95
CA LEU A 181 9.29 1.13 7.24
C LEU A 181 10.82 1.19 7.26
N VAL A 182 11.49 1.12 6.10
CA VAL A 182 12.96 1.16 5.99
C VAL A 182 13.47 2.41 5.29
N SER A 183 12.58 3.33 4.89
CA SER A 183 12.95 4.58 4.24
C SER A 183 13.61 5.55 5.20
N GLU A 184 14.53 6.36 4.68
CA GLU A 184 15.15 7.43 5.45
C GLU A 184 14.09 8.43 5.95
N GLY A 185 14.20 8.85 7.20
CA GLY A 185 13.29 9.81 7.84
C GLY A 185 11.98 9.20 8.36
N THR A 186 11.77 7.88 8.26
CA THR A 186 10.62 7.25 8.94
C THR A 186 10.82 7.28 10.46
N ASP A 187 9.77 7.66 11.19
CA ASP A 187 9.68 7.60 12.65
C ASP A 187 8.58 6.66 13.13
N VAL A 188 8.04 5.84 12.20
CA VAL A 188 6.90 4.95 12.40
C VAL A 188 7.32 3.49 12.30
N THR A 189 6.90 2.68 13.25
CA THR A 189 7.08 1.22 13.28
C THR A 189 5.76 0.50 13.03
N LEU A 190 5.79 -0.83 12.77
CA LEU A 190 4.57 -1.64 12.69
C LEU A 190 3.75 -1.58 13.98
N ALA A 191 4.39 -1.52 15.14
CA ALA A 191 3.71 -1.37 16.43
C ALA A 191 3.03 0.01 16.57
N ASP A 192 3.64 1.09 16.05
CA ASP A 192 3.00 2.41 16.00
C ASP A 192 1.78 2.41 15.08
N ILE A 193 1.88 1.79 13.92
CA ILE A 193 0.74 1.64 12.98
C ILE A 193 -0.39 0.88 13.66
N ALA A 194 -0.10 -0.26 14.28
CA ALA A 194 -1.08 -1.04 15.01
C ALA A 194 -1.75 -0.25 16.14
N ARG A 195 -1.02 0.63 16.81
CA ARG A 195 -1.59 1.49 17.88
C ARG A 195 -2.45 2.65 17.36
N LEU A 196 -2.17 3.13 16.14
CA LEU A 196 -2.72 4.39 15.62
C LEU A 196 -3.80 4.21 14.55
N THR A 197 -4.01 2.97 14.08
CA THR A 197 -5.05 2.64 13.10
C THR A 197 -6.05 1.65 13.68
N ASP A 198 -7.22 1.50 13.07
CA ASP A 198 -8.22 0.48 13.44
C ASP A 198 -8.07 -0.76 12.55
N VAL A 199 -7.67 -0.54 11.31
CA VAL A 199 -7.37 -1.58 10.34
C VAL A 199 -6.26 -1.10 9.40
N PHE A 200 -5.37 -2.00 9.01
CA PHE A 200 -4.39 -1.75 7.97
C PHE A 200 -4.08 -3.05 7.21
N TYR A 201 -3.42 -2.94 6.08
CA TYR A 201 -2.83 -4.14 5.50
C TYR A 201 -1.34 -4.00 5.22
N ILE A 202 -0.65 -5.13 5.29
CA ILE A 202 0.76 -5.27 4.98
C ILE A 202 0.87 -5.81 3.57
N GLY A 203 1.43 -5.01 2.66
CA GLY A 203 1.58 -5.39 1.26
C GLY A 203 2.62 -6.48 1.07
N GLY A 204 2.22 -7.59 0.44
CA GLY A 204 3.11 -8.66 0.01
C GLY A 204 3.42 -8.59 -1.48
N THR A 205 2.42 -8.27 -2.30
CA THR A 205 2.52 -8.26 -3.78
C THR A 205 3.70 -7.45 -4.29
N LYS A 206 3.99 -6.30 -3.70
CA LYS A 206 5.12 -5.43 -4.10
C LYS A 206 6.40 -5.72 -3.32
N VAL A 207 6.33 -6.52 -2.26
CA VAL A 207 7.44 -6.78 -1.33
C VAL A 207 7.72 -8.29 -1.26
N GLY A 208 8.06 -8.88 -2.39
CA GLY A 208 8.60 -10.22 -2.49
C GLY A 208 7.60 -11.37 -2.56
N ALA A 209 6.29 -11.15 -2.47
CA ALA A 209 5.29 -12.19 -2.69
C ALA A 209 4.86 -12.28 -4.17
N LEU A 210 4.34 -13.43 -4.61
CA LEU A 210 3.65 -13.57 -5.90
C LEU A 210 2.37 -12.74 -5.95
N CYS A 211 1.66 -12.71 -4.85
CA CYS A 211 0.42 -11.96 -4.63
C CYS A 211 0.06 -12.01 -3.15
N GLY A 212 -0.74 -11.07 -2.71
CA GLY A 212 -1.34 -11.10 -1.38
C GLY A 212 -1.01 -9.93 -0.50
N GLU A 213 -2.00 -9.62 0.32
CA GLU A 213 -1.96 -8.57 1.34
C GLU A 213 -2.44 -9.18 2.68
N ALA A 214 -1.77 -8.88 3.77
CA ALA A 214 -2.20 -9.29 5.10
C ALA A 214 -3.00 -8.16 5.74
N VAL A 215 -4.32 -8.30 5.78
CA VAL A 215 -5.23 -7.36 6.47
C VAL A 215 -5.22 -7.63 7.95
N VAL A 216 -5.01 -6.60 8.75
CA VAL A 216 -4.89 -6.66 10.21
C VAL A 216 -5.96 -5.75 10.83
N PHE A 217 -6.90 -6.33 11.57
CA PHE A 217 -7.90 -5.62 12.37
C PHE A 217 -7.45 -5.59 13.83
N LEU A 218 -7.34 -4.40 14.40
CA LEU A 218 -6.79 -4.20 15.74
C LEU A 218 -7.82 -4.40 16.86
N HIS A 219 -9.10 -4.20 16.54
CA HIS A 219 -10.22 -4.25 17.50
C HIS A 219 -11.22 -5.38 17.15
N GLY A 220 -10.75 -6.42 16.45
CA GLY A 220 -11.57 -7.50 15.93
C GLY A 220 -12.16 -7.19 14.54
N ALA A 221 -12.25 -8.21 13.70
CA ALA A 221 -12.83 -8.08 12.38
C ALA A 221 -14.37 -7.88 12.45
N PRO A 222 -14.98 -7.20 11.47
CA PRO A 222 -16.43 -7.07 11.38
C PRO A 222 -17.13 -8.43 11.40
N ALA A 223 -18.34 -8.48 11.97
CA ALA A 223 -19.15 -9.69 11.96
C ALA A 223 -19.31 -10.23 10.53
N HIS A 224 -19.13 -11.53 10.35
CA HIS A 224 -19.22 -12.19 9.05
C HIS A 224 -18.17 -11.75 8.00
N PHE A 225 -17.02 -11.20 8.41
CA PHE A 225 -15.97 -10.76 7.49
C PHE A 225 -15.60 -11.83 6.45
N MET A 226 -15.41 -13.09 6.86
CA MET A 226 -15.11 -14.19 5.92
C MET A 226 -16.24 -14.44 4.91
N THR A 227 -17.48 -14.15 5.25
CA THR A 227 -18.62 -14.22 4.31
C THR A 227 -18.49 -13.12 3.26
N MET A 228 -18.12 -11.91 3.66
CA MET A 228 -17.85 -10.78 2.75
C MET A 228 -16.65 -11.10 1.84
N VAL A 229 -15.56 -11.62 2.38
CA VAL A 229 -14.41 -12.13 1.61
C VAL A 229 -14.87 -13.15 0.54
N LYS A 230 -15.74 -14.08 0.91
CA LYS A 230 -16.28 -15.08 -0.02
C LYS A 230 -17.15 -14.44 -1.12
N GLN A 231 -18.03 -13.52 -0.75
CA GLN A 231 -18.91 -12.80 -1.71
C GLN A 231 -18.09 -12.01 -2.75
N GLN A 232 -16.98 -11.40 -2.34
CA GLN A 232 -16.08 -10.64 -3.20
C GLN A 232 -15.12 -11.54 -4.02
N GLY A 233 -15.27 -12.88 -3.96
CA GLY A 233 -14.40 -13.81 -4.65
C GLY A 233 -12.97 -13.87 -4.11
N ALA A 234 -12.72 -13.29 -2.93
CA ALA A 234 -11.41 -13.15 -2.32
C ALA A 234 -10.96 -14.36 -1.49
N LEU A 235 -11.86 -15.31 -1.21
CA LEU A 235 -11.56 -16.48 -0.39
C LEU A 235 -11.06 -17.65 -1.24
N LEU A 236 -9.75 -17.84 -1.26
CA LEU A 236 -9.12 -18.90 -2.04
C LEU A 236 -9.28 -20.26 -1.37
N ALA A 237 -9.69 -21.27 -2.15
CA ALA A 237 -9.75 -22.65 -1.67
C ALA A 237 -8.38 -23.15 -1.19
N LYS A 238 -7.30 -22.82 -1.91
CA LYS A 238 -5.92 -23.09 -1.52
C LYS A 238 -5.31 -21.87 -0.79
N GLY A 239 -5.96 -21.42 0.29
CA GLY A 239 -5.56 -20.25 1.07
C GLY A 239 -4.13 -20.30 1.61
N ARG A 240 -3.58 -21.52 1.78
CA ARG A 240 -2.17 -21.71 2.16
C ARG A 240 -1.20 -20.95 1.23
N LEU A 241 -1.56 -20.72 -0.04
CA LEU A 241 -0.73 -19.95 -0.97
C LEU A 241 -0.42 -18.55 -0.40
N MET A 242 -1.41 -17.90 0.21
CA MET A 242 -1.22 -16.58 0.83
C MET A 242 -0.41 -16.68 2.14
N GLY A 243 -0.87 -17.52 3.06
CA GLY A 243 -0.25 -17.64 4.38
C GLY A 243 1.20 -18.08 4.34
N LEU A 244 1.54 -19.05 3.49
CA LEU A 244 2.91 -19.54 3.32
C LEU A 244 3.86 -18.41 2.88
N GLN A 245 3.44 -17.52 1.99
CA GLN A 245 4.27 -16.40 1.53
C GLN A 245 4.56 -15.44 2.70
N PHE A 246 3.54 -15.07 3.48
CA PHE A 246 3.72 -14.24 4.66
C PHE A 246 4.48 -14.94 5.77
N ASP A 247 4.30 -16.25 5.93
CA ASP A 247 5.10 -17.05 6.87
C ASP A 247 6.60 -16.96 6.58
N VAL A 248 6.98 -17.04 5.31
CA VAL A 248 8.37 -16.87 4.86
C VAL A 248 8.83 -15.43 5.03
N LEU A 249 8.05 -14.45 4.59
CA LEU A 249 8.41 -13.03 4.66
C LEU A 249 8.62 -12.55 6.10
N PHE A 250 7.85 -13.07 7.06
CA PHE A 250 7.96 -12.71 8.47
C PHE A 250 8.86 -13.67 9.28
N THR A 251 9.64 -14.51 8.59
CA THR A 251 10.72 -15.31 9.21
C THR A 251 12.03 -14.54 9.13
N ASP A 252 12.76 -14.47 10.24
CA ASP A 252 14.10 -13.87 10.34
C ASP A 252 14.24 -12.45 9.78
N GLY A 253 13.14 -11.69 9.79
CA GLY A 253 13.13 -10.29 9.33
C GLY A 253 13.23 -10.09 7.82
N LEU A 254 13.01 -11.13 7.01
CA LEU A 254 13.17 -11.10 5.55
C LEU A 254 12.37 -9.95 4.91
N TYR A 255 11.13 -9.68 5.37
CA TYR A 255 10.28 -8.62 4.82
C TYR A 255 10.95 -7.24 4.84
N THR A 256 11.58 -6.88 5.95
CA THR A 256 12.30 -5.60 6.08
C THR A 256 13.67 -5.64 5.40
N GLU A 257 14.33 -6.78 5.39
CA GLU A 257 15.64 -6.92 4.74
C GLU A 257 15.56 -6.71 3.23
N ILE A 258 14.64 -7.41 2.55
CA ILE A 258 14.47 -7.26 1.09
C ILE A 258 13.94 -5.87 0.71
N SER A 259 13.20 -5.22 1.61
CA SER A 259 12.72 -3.85 1.39
C SER A 259 13.86 -2.84 1.32
N LYS A 260 14.96 -3.03 2.05
CA LYS A 260 16.13 -2.15 2.03
C LYS A 260 16.75 -2.05 0.64
N ASN A 261 16.81 -3.17 -0.11
CA ASN A 261 17.33 -3.19 -1.46
C ASN A 261 16.65 -2.17 -2.37
N ALA A 262 15.32 -2.05 -2.29
CA ALA A 262 14.57 -1.07 -3.08
C ALA A 262 14.92 0.37 -2.73
N ILE A 263 15.14 0.66 -1.44
CA ILE A 263 15.51 2.01 -0.97
C ILE A 263 16.95 2.36 -1.35
N GLU A 264 17.89 1.43 -1.18
CA GLU A 264 19.30 1.62 -1.53
C GLU A 264 19.48 1.84 -3.04
N THR A 265 18.81 1.04 -3.87
CA THR A 265 18.84 1.23 -5.33
C THR A 265 18.17 2.52 -5.78
N ALA A 266 17.07 2.93 -5.12
CA ALA A 266 16.44 4.23 -5.36
C ALA A 266 17.35 5.39 -4.97
N ALA A 267 18.08 5.30 -3.86
CA ALA A 267 19.01 6.34 -3.42
C ALA A 267 20.14 6.55 -4.43
N VAL A 268 20.71 5.48 -4.99
CA VAL A 268 21.71 5.56 -6.06
C VAL A 268 21.15 6.24 -7.30
N LEU A 269 19.93 5.88 -7.72
CA LEU A 269 19.26 6.52 -8.86
C LEU A 269 18.99 8.00 -8.62
N LYS A 270 18.45 8.37 -7.45
CA LYS A 270 18.19 9.78 -7.09
C LYS A 270 19.46 10.61 -7.15
N LYS A 271 20.55 10.11 -6.54
CA LYS A 271 21.83 10.78 -6.54
C LYS A 271 22.36 11.00 -7.97
N GLY A 272 22.38 9.95 -8.78
CA GLY A 272 22.88 10.03 -10.16
C GLY A 272 22.03 10.93 -11.06
N LEU A 273 20.70 10.90 -10.89
CA LEU A 273 19.77 11.80 -11.59
C LEU A 273 20.01 13.27 -11.21
N ALA A 274 20.20 13.55 -9.91
CA ALA A 274 20.51 14.90 -9.42
C ALA A 274 21.86 15.40 -9.98
N GLU A 275 22.90 14.57 -9.98
CA GLU A 275 24.23 14.89 -10.54
C GLU A 275 24.17 15.19 -12.05
N LYS A 276 23.25 14.57 -12.78
CA LYS A 276 22.97 14.82 -14.20
C LYS A 276 22.05 16.03 -14.46
N GLY A 277 21.55 16.68 -13.39
CA GLY A 277 20.71 17.87 -13.50
C GLY A 277 19.24 17.61 -13.82
N TYR A 278 18.74 16.39 -13.62
CA TYR A 278 17.31 16.11 -13.79
C TYR A 278 16.46 16.82 -12.74
N GLN A 279 15.33 17.35 -13.18
CA GLN A 279 14.34 17.95 -12.29
C GLN A 279 13.47 16.87 -11.66
N PHE A 280 13.42 16.83 -10.34
CA PHE A 280 12.45 16.01 -9.61
C PHE A 280 11.10 16.73 -9.54
N PHE A 281 10.04 16.01 -9.82
CA PHE A 281 8.68 16.51 -9.67
C PHE A 281 8.31 16.67 -8.19
N MET A 282 8.81 15.76 -7.36
CA MET A 282 8.67 15.81 -5.91
C MET A 282 9.79 15.03 -5.22
N ASP A 283 10.00 15.32 -3.96
CA ASP A 283 10.90 14.57 -3.09
C ASP A 283 10.15 13.41 -2.44
N SER A 284 10.54 12.19 -2.82
CA SER A 284 10.01 10.94 -2.27
C SER A 284 11.15 10.18 -1.58
N PRO A 285 11.07 9.88 -0.27
CA PRO A 285 12.10 9.13 0.43
C PRO A 285 12.06 7.61 0.14
N THR A 286 11.06 7.14 -0.62
CA THR A 286 10.81 5.71 -0.85
C THR A 286 11.41 5.20 -2.16
N ASN A 287 11.00 4.01 -2.56
CA ASN A 287 11.37 3.32 -3.80
C ASN A 287 10.76 3.94 -5.08
N GLN A 288 9.93 4.95 -4.97
CA GLN A 288 9.32 5.64 -6.10
C GLN A 288 10.00 6.99 -6.33
N ILE A 289 10.50 7.23 -7.53
CA ILE A 289 11.19 8.47 -7.91
C ILE A 289 10.40 9.12 -9.03
N PHE A 290 10.01 10.39 -8.86
CA PHE A 290 9.21 11.13 -9.83
C PHE A 290 10.09 12.19 -10.50
N VAL A 291 10.31 12.03 -11.80
CA VAL A 291 11.28 12.83 -12.57
C VAL A 291 10.61 13.43 -13.79
N VAL A 292 10.94 14.68 -14.10
CA VAL A 292 10.49 15.38 -15.30
C VAL A 292 11.45 15.07 -16.45
N PHE A 293 10.96 14.40 -17.49
CA PHE A 293 11.73 14.06 -18.68
C PHE A 293 11.26 14.85 -19.89
N PRO A 294 12.18 15.34 -20.77
CA PRO A 294 11.80 15.77 -22.11
C PRO A 294 11.18 14.62 -22.91
N ASN A 295 10.07 14.87 -23.62
CA ASN A 295 9.39 13.83 -24.40
C ASN A 295 10.31 13.19 -25.45
N ALA A 296 11.16 13.99 -26.12
CA ALA A 296 12.14 13.49 -27.08
C ALA A 296 13.16 12.52 -26.46
N GLN A 297 13.51 12.70 -25.16
CA GLN A 297 14.39 11.78 -24.47
C GLN A 297 13.66 10.46 -24.15
N LEU A 298 12.40 10.51 -23.76
CA LEU A 298 11.60 9.30 -23.54
C LEU A 298 11.46 8.47 -24.82
N GLU A 299 11.24 9.13 -25.97
CA GLU A 299 11.24 8.49 -27.28
C GLU A 299 12.60 7.82 -27.61
N ALA A 300 13.71 8.48 -27.31
CA ALA A 300 15.05 7.93 -27.53
C ALA A 300 15.40 6.75 -26.61
N LEU A 301 14.70 6.61 -25.49
CA LEU A 301 14.82 5.51 -24.53
C LEU A 301 13.88 4.35 -24.83
N GLU A 302 13.00 4.49 -25.81
CA GLU A 302 12.07 3.44 -26.21
C GLU A 302 12.85 2.17 -26.62
N GLY A 303 12.40 1.03 -26.11
CA GLY A 303 13.09 -0.26 -26.30
C GLY A 303 14.35 -0.48 -25.44
N LYS A 304 14.83 0.54 -24.68
CA LYS A 304 16.00 0.43 -23.79
C LYS A 304 15.62 0.43 -22.32
N ALA A 305 14.69 1.31 -21.91
CA ALA A 305 14.18 1.39 -20.56
C ALA A 305 12.67 1.66 -20.56
N LYS A 306 11.97 1.12 -19.54
CA LYS A 306 10.56 1.39 -19.30
C LYS A 306 10.38 2.12 -17.98
N PHE A 307 9.52 3.15 -18.01
CA PHE A 307 9.11 3.95 -16.86
C PHE A 307 7.59 3.96 -16.73
N GLY A 308 7.08 4.18 -15.53
CA GLY A 308 5.66 4.44 -15.32
C GLY A 308 5.31 5.87 -15.75
N PHE A 309 4.34 6.03 -16.65
CA PHE A 309 3.74 7.34 -16.91
C PHE A 309 3.07 7.84 -15.63
N TRP A 310 3.32 9.11 -15.27
CA TRP A 310 2.65 9.72 -14.12
C TRP A 310 1.65 10.78 -14.58
N GLU A 311 2.16 11.88 -15.13
CA GLU A 311 1.31 12.94 -15.67
C GLU A 311 2.07 13.77 -16.71
N LYS A 312 1.35 14.56 -17.50
CA LYS A 312 1.98 15.57 -18.36
C LYS A 312 2.43 16.74 -17.51
N PHE A 313 3.73 17.11 -17.61
CA PHE A 313 4.25 18.28 -16.93
C PHE A 313 3.95 19.55 -17.73
N ASP A 314 4.23 19.53 -19.05
CA ASP A 314 3.89 20.55 -20.03
C ASP A 314 3.77 19.92 -21.44
N ASN A 315 3.78 20.74 -22.49
CA ASN A 315 3.67 20.25 -23.87
C ASN A 315 4.91 19.46 -24.34
N SER A 316 6.07 19.66 -23.72
CA SER A 316 7.35 19.07 -24.10
C SER A 316 7.95 18.12 -23.04
N HIS A 317 7.37 18.05 -21.88
CA HIS A 317 7.85 17.24 -20.77
C HIS A 317 6.74 16.37 -20.14
N THR A 318 7.16 15.21 -19.67
CA THR A 318 6.31 14.25 -18.95
C THR A 318 6.96 13.90 -17.61
N VAL A 319 6.15 13.86 -16.55
CA VAL A 319 6.57 13.25 -15.29
C VAL A 319 6.49 11.75 -15.44
N VAL A 320 7.60 11.07 -15.21
CA VAL A 320 7.64 9.61 -15.13
C VAL A 320 7.96 9.17 -13.71
N ARG A 321 7.42 8.02 -13.33
CA ARG A 321 7.81 7.33 -12.12
C ARG A 321 8.85 6.28 -12.47
N ILE A 322 9.99 6.33 -11.79
CA ILE A 322 10.99 5.27 -11.73
C ILE A 322 10.75 4.52 -10.43
N ALA A 323 10.42 3.25 -10.51
CA ALA A 323 10.16 2.40 -9.34
C ALA A 323 11.25 1.33 -9.22
N THR A 324 11.87 1.25 -8.05
CA THR A 324 12.74 0.12 -7.68
C THR A 324 11.95 -0.88 -6.84
N SER A 325 12.43 -2.12 -6.77
CA SER A 325 11.77 -3.20 -6.04
C SER A 325 12.77 -3.96 -5.15
N TRP A 326 12.25 -4.87 -4.35
CA TRP A 326 13.03 -5.81 -3.57
C TRP A 326 14.04 -6.62 -4.41
N ALA A 327 13.80 -6.77 -5.72
CA ALA A 327 14.62 -7.55 -6.65
C ALA A 327 15.44 -6.68 -7.62
N THR A 328 15.28 -5.35 -7.62
CA THR A 328 16.08 -4.47 -8.50
C THR A 328 17.55 -4.62 -8.22
N ARG A 329 18.33 -4.98 -9.25
CA ARG A 329 19.78 -5.14 -9.11
C ARG A 329 20.47 -3.80 -9.17
N MET A 330 21.52 -3.60 -8.36
CA MET A 330 22.31 -2.37 -8.36
C MET A 330 22.92 -2.08 -9.73
N GLU A 331 23.31 -3.13 -10.48
CA GLU A 331 23.84 -3.01 -11.83
C GLU A 331 22.80 -2.41 -12.81
N GLU A 332 21.51 -2.72 -12.64
CA GLU A 332 20.44 -2.15 -13.47
C GLU A 332 20.25 -0.66 -13.20
N ALA A 333 20.35 -0.25 -11.95
CA ALA A 333 20.32 1.17 -11.57
C ALA A 333 21.51 1.93 -12.19
N GLN A 334 22.71 1.36 -12.14
CA GLN A 334 23.91 1.94 -12.75
C GLN A 334 23.81 1.98 -14.28
N GLN A 335 23.29 0.92 -14.91
CA GLN A 335 23.05 0.88 -16.36
C GLN A 335 22.03 1.94 -16.79
N LEU A 336 20.96 2.15 -16.02
CA LEU A 336 20.02 3.21 -16.30
C LEU A 336 20.70 4.57 -16.26
N LEU A 337 21.47 4.86 -15.20
CA LEU A 337 22.24 6.12 -15.12
C LEU A 337 23.23 6.30 -16.26
N ALA A 338 23.86 5.24 -16.76
CA ALA A 338 24.76 5.30 -17.91
C ALA A 338 24.01 5.56 -19.23
N LEU A 339 22.74 5.23 -19.30
CA LEU A 339 21.89 5.40 -20.48
C LEU A 339 21.30 6.82 -20.56
N LEU A 340 21.12 7.47 -19.41
CA LEU A 340 20.61 8.83 -19.25
C LEU A 340 21.74 9.88 -19.34
#